data_f3e7fd092a0471b14c16587e7af78119
#
_entry.id   f3e7fd092a0471b14c16587e7af78119
#
_cell.length_a   1.000
_cell.length_b   1.000
_cell.length_c   1.000
_cell.angle_alpha   90.00
_cell.angle_beta   90.00
_cell.angle_gamma   90.00
#
_symmetry.space_group_name_H-M   'P 1'
#
loop_
_entity.id
_entity.type
_entity.pdbx_description
1 polymer ?
#
loop_
_entity_poly.entity_id
_entity_poly.type
_entity_poly.pdbx_seq_one_letter_code
_entity_poly.pdbx_strand_id
1 'polypeptide(L)'
;MKRFVLLDTAPIPDGSGALCLFEYGEDFVIKIAGGDGGQLMNTRMHGSEDALAAIPCKKVAGRPDSRVLIGGLGMGFTLAAALQNLGKTAEVEVAELVPGVVEWNRGPLGAKAGYPILDPRTRVIQDDVANCLKNADQRYDAIMLDVDNGPEGLTQKRNSWLYSAQGLQRCHQALRNKGVLAVWSVSADRVFSDKVRKAGF
;
A
#
# COMPACT_ATOMS: atom_id res chain seq x y z
N MET A 1 -16.18 -20.50 20.62
CA MET A 1 -15.21 -20.85 19.57
C MET A 1 -15.22 -19.73 18.53
N LYS A 2 -14.07 -19.08 18.22
CA LYS A 2 -14.04 -18.03 17.19
C LYS A 2 -14.30 -18.67 15.82
N ARG A 3 -15.16 -18.07 15.00
CA ARG A 3 -15.51 -18.54 13.64
C ARG A 3 -15.16 -17.45 12.64
N PHE A 4 -14.74 -17.84 11.45
CA PHE A 4 -14.69 -16.94 10.30
C PHE A 4 -16.12 -16.69 9.80
N VAL A 5 -16.51 -15.44 9.72
CA VAL A 5 -17.77 -15.00 9.13
C VAL A 5 -17.43 -14.19 7.89
N LEU A 6 -17.84 -14.65 6.72
CA LEU A 6 -17.69 -13.89 5.48
C LEU A 6 -18.60 -12.65 5.55
N LEU A 7 -18.01 -11.48 5.42
CA LEU A 7 -18.74 -10.20 5.43
C LEU A 7 -19.01 -9.73 4.00
N ASP A 8 -18.01 -9.86 3.11
CA ASP A 8 -18.13 -9.35 1.74
C ASP A 8 -17.11 -10.02 0.80
N THR A 9 -17.36 -9.91 -0.49
CA THR A 9 -16.47 -10.39 -1.56
C THR A 9 -16.34 -9.31 -2.64
N ALA A 10 -15.12 -8.91 -2.93
CA ALA A 10 -14.79 -7.88 -3.90
C ALA A 10 -14.03 -8.47 -5.10
N PRO A 11 -14.56 -8.38 -6.32
CA PRO A 11 -13.83 -8.84 -7.51
C PRO A 11 -12.60 -7.99 -7.76
N ILE A 12 -11.50 -8.63 -8.18
CA ILE A 12 -10.30 -7.93 -8.64
C ILE A 12 -10.57 -7.47 -10.08
N PRO A 13 -10.37 -6.19 -10.43
CA PRO A 13 -10.80 -5.62 -11.72
C PRO A 13 -10.22 -6.28 -12.97
N ASP A 14 -9.08 -6.97 -12.85
CA ASP A 14 -8.46 -7.68 -13.98
C ASP A 14 -9.01 -9.11 -14.21
N GLY A 15 -10.00 -9.52 -13.42
CA GLY A 15 -10.59 -10.85 -13.50
C GLY A 15 -9.72 -11.96 -12.90
N SER A 16 -8.62 -11.64 -12.20
CA SER A 16 -7.71 -12.63 -11.58
C SER A 16 -8.31 -13.32 -10.35
N GLY A 17 -9.53 -12.99 -9.95
CA GLY A 17 -10.22 -13.56 -8.81
C GLY A 17 -10.98 -12.52 -7.99
N ALA A 18 -11.11 -12.77 -6.70
CA ALA A 18 -11.75 -11.88 -5.76
C ALA A 18 -11.05 -11.89 -4.40
N LEU A 19 -11.20 -10.82 -3.65
CA LEU A 19 -10.84 -10.73 -2.24
C LEU A 19 -12.07 -10.98 -1.39
N CYS A 20 -11.91 -11.70 -0.29
CA CYS A 20 -12.97 -11.96 0.68
C CYS A 20 -12.59 -11.33 2.02
N LEU A 21 -13.48 -10.51 2.56
CA LEU A 21 -13.38 -9.95 3.90
C LEU A 21 -14.09 -10.86 4.90
N PHE A 22 -13.36 -11.29 5.91
CA PHE A 22 -13.91 -12.08 7.02
C PHE A 22 -13.77 -11.35 8.34
N GLU A 23 -14.77 -11.49 9.18
CA GLU A 23 -14.68 -11.22 10.60
C GLU A 23 -14.22 -12.49 11.36
N TYR A 24 -13.32 -12.32 12.33
CA TYR A 24 -12.82 -13.37 13.21
C TYR A 24 -12.71 -12.89 14.66
N GLY A 25 -13.81 -12.94 15.38
CA GLY A 25 -13.93 -12.35 16.71
C GLY A 25 -13.93 -10.83 16.61
N GLU A 26 -12.91 -10.17 17.19
CA GLU A 26 -12.74 -8.72 17.09
C GLU A 26 -11.86 -8.29 15.92
N ASP A 27 -11.34 -9.24 15.17
CA ASP A 27 -10.40 -9.00 14.09
C ASP A 27 -11.03 -9.17 12.72
N PHE A 28 -10.40 -8.59 11.71
CA PHE A 28 -10.73 -8.84 10.31
C PHE A 28 -9.56 -9.53 9.59
N VAL A 29 -9.92 -10.29 8.57
CA VAL A 29 -8.98 -11.04 7.73
C VAL A 29 -9.40 -10.87 6.27
N ILE A 30 -8.45 -10.53 5.40
CA ILE A 30 -8.65 -10.56 3.96
C ILE A 30 -7.98 -11.82 3.41
N LYS A 31 -8.70 -12.55 2.57
CA LYS A 31 -8.23 -13.75 1.86
C LYS A 31 -8.49 -13.64 0.36
N ILE A 32 -7.71 -14.37 -0.44
CA ILE A 32 -7.98 -14.53 -1.87
C ILE A 32 -9.04 -15.62 -2.02
N ALA A 33 -10.08 -15.37 -2.81
CA ALA A 33 -11.12 -16.35 -3.12
C ALA A 33 -10.58 -17.47 -4.02
N GLY A 34 -11.03 -18.72 -3.78
CA GLY A 34 -10.81 -19.85 -4.69
C GLY A 34 -9.44 -20.54 -4.63
N GLY A 35 -8.53 -20.15 -3.75
CA GLY A 35 -7.28 -20.87 -3.47
C GLY A 35 -7.37 -21.73 -2.21
N ASP A 36 -6.26 -22.34 -1.76
CA ASP A 36 -6.15 -22.99 -0.44
C ASP A 36 -6.37 -22.02 0.74
N GLY A 37 -7.05 -20.91 0.47
CA GLY A 37 -7.53 -19.94 1.43
C GLY A 37 -6.42 -19.20 2.19
N GLY A 38 -5.27 -18.98 1.55
CA GLY A 38 -4.16 -18.24 2.15
C GLY A 38 -4.62 -16.89 2.66
N GLN A 39 -4.36 -16.62 3.95
CA GLN A 39 -4.58 -15.30 4.53
C GLN A 39 -3.62 -14.32 3.87
N LEU A 40 -4.17 -13.25 3.27
CA LEU A 40 -3.37 -12.19 2.69
C LEU A 40 -2.92 -11.21 3.78
N MET A 41 -3.85 -10.76 4.62
CA MET A 41 -3.59 -9.82 5.72
C MET A 41 -4.63 -9.95 6.85
N ASN A 42 -4.30 -9.44 8.03
CA ASN A 42 -5.21 -9.38 9.18
C ASN A 42 -4.97 -8.14 10.04
N THR A 43 -5.95 -7.76 10.86
CA THR A 43 -5.88 -6.55 11.69
C THR A 43 -5.00 -6.66 12.93
N ARG A 44 -4.48 -7.84 13.26
CA ARG A 44 -3.62 -8.06 14.44
C ARG A 44 -2.15 -7.79 14.21
N MET A 45 -1.69 -7.96 12.97
CA MET A 45 -0.27 -7.85 12.63
C MET A 45 -0.12 -6.77 11.56
N HIS A 46 0.30 -5.60 11.96
CA HIS A 46 0.51 -4.44 11.08
C HIS A 46 1.82 -3.66 11.37
N GLY A 47 2.70 -4.21 12.22
CA GLY A 47 3.93 -3.52 12.57
C GLY A 47 4.88 -3.28 11.38
N SER A 48 4.81 -4.11 10.33
CA SER A 48 5.56 -3.90 9.09
C SER A 48 5.02 -2.74 8.28
N GLU A 49 3.69 -2.60 8.22
CA GLU A 49 2.98 -1.50 7.56
C GLU A 49 3.25 -0.17 8.28
N ASP A 50 3.25 -0.21 9.63
CA ASP A 50 3.62 0.95 10.45
C ASP A 50 5.07 1.39 10.15
N ALA A 51 6.01 0.46 10.07
CA ALA A 51 7.40 0.75 9.76
C ALA A 51 7.59 1.23 8.32
N LEU A 52 6.88 0.62 7.35
CA LEU A 52 6.91 1.00 5.93
C LEU A 52 6.57 2.49 5.76
N ALA A 53 5.63 3.01 6.55
CA ALA A 53 5.25 4.41 6.51
C ALA A 53 6.13 5.29 7.41
N ALA A 54 6.38 4.90 8.65
CA ALA A 54 7.07 5.74 9.62
C ALA A 54 8.51 6.09 9.18
N ILE A 55 9.23 5.15 8.57
CA ILE A 55 10.62 5.36 8.16
C ILE A 55 10.76 6.44 7.08
N PRO A 56 10.07 6.36 5.92
CA PRO A 56 10.16 7.41 4.90
C PRO A 56 9.49 8.72 5.33
N CYS A 57 8.34 8.67 6.01
CA CYS A 57 7.63 9.88 6.43
C CYS A 57 8.46 10.73 7.40
N LYS A 58 9.17 10.12 8.36
CA LYS A 58 10.09 10.86 9.25
C LYS A 58 11.20 11.60 8.51
N LYS A 59 11.68 11.06 7.39
CA LYS A 59 12.71 11.71 6.57
C LYS A 59 12.19 12.93 5.82
N VAL A 60 10.90 12.98 5.52
CA VAL A 60 10.26 14.06 4.75
C VAL A 60 9.35 14.96 5.59
N ALA A 61 9.12 14.64 6.86
CA ALA A 61 8.20 15.37 7.75
C ALA A 61 8.53 16.86 7.93
N GLY A 62 9.80 17.26 7.77
CA GLY A 62 10.24 18.66 7.82
C GLY A 62 9.96 19.47 6.55
N ARG A 63 9.43 18.85 5.50
CA ARG A 63 9.10 19.52 4.24
C ARG A 63 7.71 20.13 4.36
N PRO A 64 7.55 21.44 4.08
CA PRO A 64 6.21 22.00 3.95
C PRO A 64 5.49 21.33 2.77
N ASP A 65 4.18 21.08 2.94
CA ASP A 65 3.32 20.51 1.90
C ASP A 65 3.87 19.23 1.26
N SER A 66 4.40 18.33 2.13
CA SER A 66 4.93 17.05 1.67
C SER A 66 3.87 16.22 0.96
N ARG A 67 4.22 15.64 -0.18
CA ARG A 67 3.35 14.78 -0.99
C ARG A 67 3.84 13.34 -0.96
N VAL A 68 2.94 12.45 -0.60
CA VAL A 68 3.25 11.04 -0.42
C VAL A 68 2.31 10.20 -1.27
N LEU A 69 2.86 9.17 -1.94
CA LEU A 69 2.09 8.15 -2.62
C LEU A 69 2.21 6.82 -1.89
N ILE A 70 1.08 6.20 -1.62
CA ILE A 70 0.98 4.83 -1.11
C ILE A 70 0.34 3.97 -2.21
N GLY A 71 1.02 2.91 -2.61
CA GLY A 71 0.47 1.88 -3.49
C GLY A 71 -0.07 0.73 -2.64
N GLY A 72 -1.39 0.52 -2.73
CA GLY A 72 -2.13 -0.42 -1.89
C GLY A 72 -2.68 0.23 -0.62
N LEU A 73 -4.00 0.08 -0.41
CA LEU A 73 -4.68 0.53 0.81
C LEU A 73 -4.74 -0.59 1.85
N GLY A 74 -5.00 -1.82 1.40
CA GLY A 74 -5.13 -2.97 2.28
C GLY A 74 -6.08 -2.72 3.44
N MET A 75 -5.58 -2.84 4.67
CA MET A 75 -6.36 -2.57 5.89
C MET A 75 -6.21 -1.14 6.43
N GLY A 76 -5.51 -0.25 5.69
CA GLY A 76 -5.37 1.16 6.04
C GLY A 76 -4.24 1.49 7.02
N PHE A 77 -3.47 0.51 7.50
CA PHE A 77 -2.44 0.76 8.52
C PHE A 77 -1.26 1.58 8.01
N THR A 78 -0.78 1.30 6.79
CA THR A 78 0.28 2.10 6.14
C THR A 78 -0.17 3.57 5.99
N LEU A 79 -1.42 3.79 5.59
CA LEU A 79 -2.00 5.13 5.49
C LEU A 79 -2.11 5.81 6.86
N ALA A 80 -2.62 5.10 7.89
CA ALA A 80 -2.74 5.62 9.24
C ALA A 80 -1.37 6.04 9.81
N ALA A 81 -0.36 5.18 9.65
CA ALA A 81 1.00 5.46 10.10
C ALA A 81 1.65 6.63 9.33
N ALA A 82 1.38 6.77 8.03
CA ALA A 82 1.85 7.92 7.25
C ALA A 82 1.27 9.23 7.80
N LEU A 83 -0.03 9.29 8.01
CA LEU A 83 -0.73 10.46 8.52
C LEU A 83 -0.26 10.88 9.93
N GLN A 84 0.10 9.91 10.78
CA GLN A 84 0.66 10.16 12.12
C GLN A 84 2.07 10.77 12.08
N ASN A 85 2.85 10.50 11.02
CA ASN A 85 4.25 10.95 10.90
C ASN A 85 4.41 12.18 9.98
N LEU A 86 3.34 12.71 9.39
CA LEU A 86 3.34 13.85 8.49
C LEU A 86 2.67 15.07 9.10
N GLY A 87 3.07 16.26 8.61
CA GLY A 87 2.49 17.54 9.01
C GLY A 87 1.03 17.71 8.57
N LYS A 88 0.38 18.75 9.10
CA LYS A 88 -1.05 19.03 8.83
C LYS A 88 -1.34 19.43 7.38
N THR A 89 -0.35 19.94 6.66
CA THR A 89 -0.45 20.40 5.27
C THR A 89 -0.01 19.34 4.25
N ALA A 90 0.37 18.14 4.72
CA ALA A 90 0.78 17.04 3.84
C ALA A 90 -0.40 16.56 2.99
N GLU A 91 -0.11 16.09 1.79
CA GLU A 91 -1.05 15.40 0.91
C GLU A 91 -0.64 13.92 0.80
N VAL A 92 -1.56 13.00 1.11
CA VAL A 92 -1.34 11.56 1.02
C VAL A 92 -2.27 10.98 -0.03
N GLU A 93 -1.71 10.62 -1.17
CA GLU A 93 -2.42 9.86 -2.21
C GLU A 93 -2.26 8.36 -1.93
N VAL A 94 -3.37 7.63 -1.91
CA VAL A 94 -3.36 6.17 -1.80
C VAL A 94 -4.04 5.58 -3.03
N ALA A 95 -3.27 4.82 -3.82
CA ALA A 95 -3.77 4.11 -4.99
C ALA A 95 -4.23 2.71 -4.57
N GLU A 96 -5.52 2.42 -4.77
CA GLU A 96 -6.12 1.12 -4.50
C GLU A 96 -6.87 0.63 -5.73
N LEU A 97 -6.53 -0.59 -6.14
CA LEU A 97 -7.07 -1.19 -7.34
C LEU A 97 -8.48 -1.75 -7.14
N VAL A 98 -8.74 -2.36 -5.96
CA VAL A 98 -9.98 -3.10 -5.68
C VAL A 98 -10.99 -2.18 -5.00
N PRO A 99 -12.10 -1.81 -5.68
CA PRO A 99 -13.08 -0.88 -5.12
C PRO A 99 -13.64 -1.31 -3.76
N GLY A 100 -13.88 -2.62 -3.59
CA GLY A 100 -14.39 -3.16 -2.33
C GLY A 100 -13.46 -2.92 -1.14
N VAL A 101 -12.13 -2.93 -1.35
CA VAL A 101 -11.17 -2.61 -0.29
C VAL A 101 -11.34 -1.17 0.19
N VAL A 102 -11.64 -0.24 -0.73
CA VAL A 102 -11.94 1.16 -0.37
C VAL A 102 -13.20 1.25 0.47
N GLU A 103 -14.27 0.54 0.07
CA GLU A 103 -15.54 0.52 0.83
C GLU A 103 -15.38 -0.16 2.20
N TRP A 104 -14.59 -1.23 2.30
CA TRP A 104 -14.28 -1.87 3.57
C TRP A 104 -13.56 -0.92 4.55
N ASN A 105 -12.68 -0.07 4.04
CA ASN A 105 -11.98 0.95 4.85
C ASN A 105 -12.89 2.13 5.24
N ARG A 106 -13.95 2.39 4.49
CA ARG A 106 -15.02 3.33 4.90
C ARG A 106 -15.94 2.72 5.94
N GLY A 107 -16.04 1.40 5.96
CA GLY A 107 -16.90 0.60 6.84
C GLY A 107 -16.11 -0.12 7.94
N PRO A 108 -16.21 -1.46 8.03
CA PRO A 108 -15.73 -2.24 9.18
C PRO A 108 -14.22 -2.17 9.42
N LEU A 109 -13.40 -2.12 8.37
CA LEU A 109 -11.94 -2.02 8.52
C LEU A 109 -11.51 -0.66 9.05
N GLY A 110 -12.17 0.42 8.64
CA GLY A 110 -11.79 1.78 9.01
C GLY A 110 -11.66 1.96 10.52
N ALA A 111 -12.55 1.36 11.31
CA ALA A 111 -12.51 1.43 12.77
C ALA A 111 -11.19 0.89 13.35
N LYS A 112 -10.58 -0.13 12.72
CA LYS A 112 -9.34 -0.74 13.20
C LYS A 112 -8.11 0.13 13.00
N ALA A 113 -8.10 0.91 11.92
CA ALA A 113 -7.01 1.83 11.60
C ALA A 113 -7.31 3.30 12.00
N GLY A 114 -8.47 3.57 12.63
CA GLY A 114 -8.89 4.93 13.02
C GLY A 114 -9.42 5.78 11.87
N TYR A 115 -10.00 5.15 10.85
CA TYR A 115 -10.58 5.78 9.65
C TYR A 115 -9.61 6.71 8.88
N PRO A 116 -8.38 6.29 8.57
CA PRO A 116 -7.41 7.16 7.92
C PRO A 116 -7.85 7.61 6.52
N ILE A 117 -8.74 6.85 5.89
CA ILE A 117 -9.33 7.18 4.59
C ILE A 117 -10.22 8.45 4.63
N LEU A 118 -10.71 8.83 5.82
CA LEU A 118 -11.53 10.02 6.03
C LEU A 118 -10.72 11.25 6.45
N ASP A 119 -9.41 11.12 6.65
CA ASP A 119 -8.54 12.26 6.97
C ASP A 119 -8.53 13.25 5.79
N PRO A 120 -8.69 14.56 6.02
CA PRO A 120 -8.73 15.57 4.95
C PRO A 120 -7.46 15.65 4.10
N ARG A 121 -6.34 15.12 4.59
CA ARG A 121 -5.08 15.00 3.85
C ARG A 121 -5.05 13.80 2.90
N THR A 122 -6.00 12.86 3.02
CA THR A 122 -6.05 11.64 2.24
C THR A 122 -6.82 11.83 0.94
N ARG A 123 -6.22 11.42 -0.16
CA ARG A 123 -6.87 11.29 -1.46
C ARG A 123 -6.79 9.85 -1.96
N VAL A 124 -7.92 9.17 -2.05
CA VAL A 124 -8.01 7.84 -2.64
C VAL A 124 -8.03 7.96 -4.17
N ILE A 125 -7.15 7.21 -4.82
CA ILE A 125 -7.09 7.03 -6.27
C ILE A 125 -7.46 5.58 -6.56
N GLN A 126 -8.64 5.36 -7.12
CA GLN A 126 -9.10 4.03 -7.48
C GLN A 126 -8.53 3.61 -8.82
N ASP A 127 -7.24 3.25 -8.81
CA ASP A 127 -6.46 2.88 -10.00
C ASP A 127 -5.25 2.03 -9.58
N ASP A 128 -4.57 1.49 -10.59
CA ASP A 128 -3.26 0.86 -10.42
C ASP A 128 -2.19 1.92 -10.09
N VAL A 129 -1.43 1.70 -9.02
CA VAL A 129 -0.31 2.58 -8.64
C VAL A 129 0.71 2.78 -9.78
N ALA A 130 0.86 1.78 -10.65
CA ALA A 130 1.71 1.90 -11.82
C ALA A 130 1.27 3.05 -12.74
N ASN A 131 -0.04 3.32 -12.87
CA ASN A 131 -0.54 4.45 -13.66
C ASN A 131 -0.25 5.78 -12.97
N CYS A 132 -0.37 5.85 -11.64
CA CYS A 132 0.03 7.03 -10.88
C CYS A 132 1.51 7.36 -11.11
N LEU A 133 2.38 6.34 -11.06
CA LEU A 133 3.82 6.50 -11.27
C LEU A 133 4.18 6.90 -12.71
N LYS A 134 3.54 6.30 -13.72
CA LYS A 134 3.77 6.64 -15.14
C LYS A 134 3.45 8.10 -15.47
N ASN A 135 2.48 8.69 -14.75
CA ASN A 135 2.01 10.05 -14.98
C ASN A 135 2.63 11.08 -14.01
N ALA A 136 3.57 10.67 -13.13
CA ALA A 136 4.21 11.55 -12.17
C ALA A 136 5.63 11.92 -12.60
N ASP A 137 6.01 13.18 -12.41
CA ASP A 137 7.37 13.68 -12.56
C ASP A 137 7.67 14.62 -11.40
N GLN A 138 8.71 14.34 -10.62
CA GLN A 138 9.13 15.09 -9.43
C GLN A 138 7.95 15.55 -8.53
N ARG A 139 7.00 14.64 -8.32
CA ARG A 139 5.74 14.93 -7.64
C ARG A 139 5.76 14.59 -6.16
N TYR A 140 6.40 13.47 -5.79
CA TYR A 140 6.29 12.90 -4.45
C TYR A 140 7.58 13.05 -3.64
N ASP A 141 7.42 13.31 -2.35
CA ASP A 141 8.52 13.31 -1.39
C ASP A 141 8.80 11.91 -0.84
N ALA A 142 7.77 11.06 -0.78
CA ALA A 142 7.91 9.65 -0.48
C ALA A 142 6.95 8.80 -1.33
N ILE A 143 7.39 7.60 -1.70
CA ILE A 143 6.59 6.56 -2.34
C ILE A 143 6.72 5.31 -1.49
N MET A 144 5.59 4.72 -1.10
CA MET A 144 5.52 3.46 -0.35
C MET A 144 4.75 2.43 -1.18
N LEU A 145 5.38 1.30 -1.51
CA LEU A 145 4.74 0.22 -2.26
C LEU A 145 4.41 -0.93 -1.32
N ASP A 146 3.11 -1.13 -1.11
CA ASP A 146 2.50 -2.13 -0.23
C ASP A 146 1.45 -2.94 -1.03
N VAL A 147 1.84 -3.44 -2.20
CA VAL A 147 0.91 -4.05 -3.18
C VAL A 147 1.00 -5.57 -3.27
N ASP A 148 2.10 -6.18 -2.82
CA ASP A 148 2.38 -7.61 -2.88
C ASP A 148 3.27 -8.07 -1.72
N ASN A 149 3.58 -9.37 -1.67
CA ASN A 149 4.58 -9.93 -0.75
C ASN A 149 6.04 -9.59 -1.14
N GLY A 150 6.24 -8.52 -1.90
CA GLY A 150 7.52 -8.08 -2.42
C GLY A 150 7.86 -8.68 -3.79
N PRO A 151 9.07 -8.40 -4.31
CA PRO A 151 9.47 -8.75 -5.68
C PRO A 151 9.45 -10.25 -5.98
N GLU A 152 9.72 -11.10 -4.99
CA GLU A 152 9.70 -12.56 -5.12
C GLU A 152 8.35 -13.18 -4.76
N GLY A 153 7.53 -12.48 -3.99
CA GLY A 153 6.23 -12.94 -3.50
C GLY A 153 5.05 -12.39 -4.29
N LEU A 154 5.18 -12.21 -5.61
CA LEU A 154 4.13 -11.65 -6.45
C LEU A 154 2.84 -12.46 -6.36
N THR A 155 1.81 -11.85 -5.79
CA THR A 155 0.44 -12.39 -5.81
C THR A 155 -0.23 -12.10 -7.14
N GLN A 156 0.22 -11.05 -7.85
CA GLN A 156 -0.27 -10.66 -9.17
C GLN A 156 0.90 -10.41 -10.14
N LYS A 157 0.91 -11.13 -11.27
CA LYS A 157 1.94 -11.00 -12.32
C LYS A 157 2.07 -9.57 -12.86
N ARG A 158 0.99 -8.79 -12.87
CA ARG A 158 0.95 -7.40 -13.34
C ARG A 158 1.82 -6.46 -12.49
N ASN A 159 2.01 -6.75 -11.20
CA ASN A 159 2.86 -5.96 -10.32
C ASN A 159 4.35 -6.16 -10.59
N SER A 160 4.73 -7.16 -11.41
CA SER A 160 6.12 -7.40 -11.80
C SER A 160 6.80 -6.18 -12.42
N TRP A 161 6.02 -5.32 -13.10
CA TRP A 161 6.55 -4.08 -13.67
C TRP A 161 7.07 -3.12 -12.59
N LEU A 162 6.39 -2.99 -11.45
CA LEU A 162 6.81 -2.11 -10.34
C LEU A 162 8.21 -2.45 -9.84
N TYR A 163 8.57 -3.74 -9.84
CA TYR A 163 9.85 -4.27 -9.36
C TYR A 163 10.88 -4.47 -10.48
N SER A 164 10.53 -4.07 -11.72
CA SER A 164 11.46 -4.05 -12.86
C SER A 164 12.37 -2.83 -12.82
N ALA A 165 13.48 -2.86 -13.59
CA ALA A 165 14.34 -1.69 -13.76
C ALA A 165 13.56 -0.47 -14.27
N GLN A 166 12.60 -0.68 -15.18
CA GLN A 166 11.76 0.38 -15.72
C GLN A 166 10.81 0.97 -14.67
N GLY A 167 10.16 0.12 -13.86
CA GLY A 167 9.29 0.57 -12.78
C GLY A 167 10.06 1.35 -11.71
N LEU A 168 11.23 0.85 -11.29
CA LEU A 168 12.11 1.54 -10.35
C LEU A 168 12.61 2.89 -10.89
N GLN A 169 12.95 2.95 -12.18
CA GLN A 169 13.32 4.22 -12.82
C GLN A 169 12.14 5.22 -12.81
N ARG A 170 10.91 4.75 -13.04
CA ARG A 170 9.71 5.59 -12.92
C ARG A 170 9.46 6.06 -11.50
N CYS A 171 9.66 5.20 -10.50
CA CYS A 171 9.62 5.62 -9.09
C CYS A 171 10.65 6.72 -8.81
N HIS A 172 11.88 6.56 -9.31
CA HIS A 172 12.93 7.57 -9.15
C HIS A 172 12.55 8.91 -9.79
N GLN A 173 12.03 8.89 -11.02
CA GLN A 173 11.57 10.10 -11.73
C GLN A 173 10.36 10.76 -11.05
N ALA A 174 9.45 9.98 -10.48
CA ALA A 174 8.27 10.47 -9.76
C ALA A 174 8.62 11.13 -8.42
N LEU A 175 9.79 10.80 -7.86
CA LEU A 175 10.27 11.40 -6.61
C LEU A 175 10.91 12.76 -6.84
N ARG A 176 10.64 13.68 -5.91
CA ARG A 176 11.37 14.94 -5.77
C ARG A 176 12.81 14.70 -5.32
N ASN A 177 13.65 15.70 -5.48
CA ASN A 177 15.04 15.64 -4.98
C ASN A 177 15.09 15.21 -3.51
N LYS A 178 15.94 14.23 -3.19
CA LYS A 178 16.03 13.57 -1.88
C LYS A 178 14.71 12.93 -1.42
N GLY A 179 13.85 12.54 -2.34
CA GLY A 179 12.67 11.74 -2.06
C GLY A 179 13.03 10.31 -1.66
N VAL A 180 12.10 9.60 -1.06
CA VAL A 180 12.34 8.26 -0.49
C VAL A 180 11.40 7.24 -1.11
N LEU A 181 11.96 6.15 -1.63
CA LEU A 181 11.19 4.95 -1.99
C LEU A 181 11.27 3.95 -0.83
N ALA A 182 10.14 3.43 -0.39
CA ALA A 182 10.03 2.30 0.51
C ALA A 182 9.18 1.20 -0.14
N VAL A 183 9.63 -0.03 0.00
CA VAL A 183 8.95 -1.20 -0.58
C VAL A 183 8.78 -2.25 0.51
N TRP A 184 7.56 -2.70 0.71
CA TRP A 184 7.30 -3.82 1.59
C TRP A 184 7.76 -5.14 0.95
N SER A 185 8.38 -6.01 1.73
CA SER A 185 8.79 -7.34 1.29
C SER A 185 8.78 -8.31 2.46
N VAL A 186 8.29 -9.52 2.22
CA VAL A 186 8.27 -10.60 3.22
C VAL A 186 9.67 -11.06 3.61
N SER A 187 10.65 -10.86 2.73
CA SER A 187 12.05 -11.25 2.95
C SER A 187 13.02 -10.27 2.32
N ALA A 188 14.27 -10.30 2.79
CA ALA A 188 15.34 -9.53 2.18
C ALA A 188 15.72 -10.12 0.82
N ASP A 189 15.66 -9.31 -0.23
CA ASP A 189 16.03 -9.68 -1.60
C ASP A 189 17.26 -8.87 -2.05
N ARG A 190 18.42 -9.55 -2.18
CA ARG A 190 19.67 -8.92 -2.63
C ARG A 190 19.63 -8.53 -4.10
N VAL A 191 18.99 -9.35 -4.93
CA VAL A 191 18.86 -9.08 -6.38
C VAL A 191 18.02 -7.83 -6.61
N PHE A 192 16.91 -7.71 -5.87
CA PHE A 192 16.09 -6.51 -5.91
C PHE A 192 16.83 -5.28 -5.36
N SER A 193 17.56 -5.42 -4.25
CA SER A 193 18.37 -4.33 -3.68
C SER A 193 19.41 -3.81 -4.66
N ASP A 194 20.02 -4.70 -5.47
CA ASP A 194 20.97 -4.30 -6.53
C ASP A 194 20.24 -3.58 -7.69
N LYS A 195 19.02 -3.98 -8.04
CA LYS A 195 18.21 -3.25 -9.04
C LYS A 195 17.85 -1.85 -8.55
N VAL A 196 17.48 -1.70 -7.28
CA VAL A 196 17.17 -0.41 -6.65
C VAL A 196 18.38 0.54 -6.73
N ARG A 197 19.57 0.07 -6.35
CA ARG A 197 20.82 0.86 -6.47
C ARG A 197 21.14 1.26 -7.92
N LYS A 198 20.96 0.34 -8.88
CA LYS A 198 21.16 0.62 -10.30
C LYS A 198 20.16 1.62 -10.89
N ALA A 199 18.98 1.74 -10.26
CA ALA A 199 17.97 2.73 -10.63
C ALA A 199 18.25 4.14 -10.08
N GLY A 200 19.29 4.31 -9.23
CA GLY A 200 19.74 5.61 -8.73
C GLY A 200 19.34 5.92 -7.29
N PHE A 201 18.87 4.92 -6.53
CA PHE A 201 18.53 5.07 -5.10
C PHE A 201 19.71 4.81 -4.18
#